data_618fdee80b609f6bbc60d3dd37b9133b
#
_entry.id   618fdee80b609f6bbc60d3dd37b9133b
#
_cell.length_a   1.000
_cell.length_b   1.000
_cell.length_c   1.000
_cell.angle_alpha   90.00
_cell.angle_beta   90.00
_cell.angle_gamma   90.00
#
_symmetry.space_group_name_H-M   'P 1'
#
loop_
_entity.id
_entity.type
_entity.pdbx_description
1 polymer ?
#
loop_
_entity_poly.entity_id
_entity_poly.type
_entity_poly.pdbx_seq_one_letter_code
_entity_poly.pdbx_strand_id
1 'polypeptide(L)'
;MQDFKRFPVICSVGGINSAGRTSFDFSYKRLVMDNLDGPSKKSLLKDLNSLTNSEISSEKDITEKTLVRKVNSDLFDPDLLMKDVMNVNAAGQLPEGVNLSKLYNSRQHPKGIQMTIFGVTDCLRNLGKDWDSELKPLLDPKKIGVFSGPAIGQLDYEGMGGLLQSRKIGKRASSKHLSMSLIGMSADFINAYVLGSLGKTGTVAGACATFLYNLDLALKGIKNNELDFTIVGSAEAPINPEITDGFLACLLYTSPSPRDTSS
;
A
#
# COMPACT_ATOMS: atom_id res chain seq x y z
N MET A 1 -0.32 -36.31 16.18
CA MET A 1 0.32 -35.79 14.97
C MET A 1 -0.31 -34.46 14.65
N GLN A 2 0.44 -33.36 14.73
CA GLN A 2 -0.04 -32.08 14.24
C GLN A 2 -0.31 -32.20 12.74
N ASP A 3 -1.51 -31.84 12.31
CA ASP A 3 -1.90 -31.89 10.90
C ASP A 3 -1.18 -30.77 10.14
N PHE A 4 0.01 -31.07 9.62
CA PHE A 4 0.85 -30.13 8.84
C PHE A 4 0.18 -29.61 7.56
N LYS A 5 -0.97 -30.15 7.17
CA LYS A 5 -1.70 -29.78 5.96
C LYS A 5 -2.33 -28.39 5.99
N ARG A 6 -2.27 -27.69 7.12
CA ARG A 6 -2.96 -26.39 7.32
C ARG A 6 -2.06 -25.26 7.83
N PHE A 7 -0.78 -25.32 7.57
CA PHE A 7 0.08 -24.19 7.83
C PHE A 7 -0.08 -23.15 6.70
N PRO A 8 -0.43 -21.90 7.03
CA PRO A 8 -0.47 -20.84 6.05
C PRO A 8 0.95 -20.55 5.52
N VAL A 9 1.05 -20.36 4.22
CA VAL A 9 2.30 -20.08 3.52
C VAL A 9 2.16 -18.78 2.76
N ILE A 10 3.16 -17.91 2.83
CA ILE A 10 3.23 -16.70 2.00
C ILE A 10 3.72 -17.13 0.61
N CYS A 11 2.84 -17.03 -0.38
CA CYS A 11 3.13 -17.42 -1.77
C CYS A 11 3.64 -16.25 -2.61
N SER A 12 3.27 -15.03 -2.26
CA SER A 12 3.67 -13.84 -3.02
C SER A 12 3.55 -12.57 -2.19
N VAL A 13 4.25 -11.54 -2.61
CA VAL A 13 4.16 -10.16 -2.09
C VAL A 13 4.10 -9.19 -3.26
N GLY A 14 3.37 -8.10 -3.10
CA GLY A 14 3.31 -7.03 -4.08
C GLY A 14 2.98 -5.70 -3.42
N GLY A 15 3.30 -4.61 -4.11
CA GLY A 15 3.02 -3.27 -3.59
C GLY A 15 3.78 -2.18 -4.32
N ILE A 16 3.55 -0.96 -3.87
CA ILE A 16 4.23 0.22 -4.35
C ILE A 16 4.42 1.22 -3.21
N ASN A 17 5.57 1.87 -3.20
CA ASN A 17 5.92 2.92 -2.25
C ASN A 17 6.72 4.04 -2.94
N SER A 18 7.29 4.95 -2.18
CA SER A 18 8.10 6.06 -2.70
C SER A 18 9.36 5.62 -3.45
N ALA A 19 9.89 4.43 -3.17
CA ALA A 19 11.01 3.84 -3.90
C ALA A 19 10.58 3.09 -5.17
N GLY A 20 9.29 2.94 -5.41
CA GLY A 20 8.71 2.26 -6.56
C GLY A 20 8.02 0.96 -6.20
N ARG A 21 7.92 0.07 -7.19
CA ARG A 21 7.29 -1.24 -7.03
C ARG A 21 8.06 -2.07 -5.99
N THR A 22 7.32 -2.62 -5.03
CA THR A 22 7.87 -3.50 -4.00
C THR A 22 7.56 -4.94 -4.42
N SER A 23 8.54 -5.63 -4.98
CA SER A 23 8.44 -7.06 -5.26
C SER A 23 9.13 -7.87 -4.16
N PHE A 24 8.77 -9.15 -4.05
CA PHE A 24 9.45 -10.10 -3.15
C PHE A 24 10.95 -10.13 -3.41
N ASP A 25 11.36 -10.23 -4.68
CA ASP A 25 12.76 -10.26 -5.07
C ASP A 25 13.52 -9.01 -4.65
N PHE A 26 12.91 -7.84 -4.81
CA PHE A 26 13.53 -6.58 -4.42
C PHE A 26 13.74 -6.50 -2.91
N SER A 27 12.72 -6.84 -2.13
CA SER A 27 12.79 -6.85 -0.67
C SER A 27 13.81 -7.87 -0.16
N TYR A 28 13.83 -9.05 -0.76
CA TYR A 28 14.80 -10.09 -0.43
C TYR A 28 16.24 -9.66 -0.73
N LYS A 29 16.48 -9.11 -1.91
CA LYS A 29 17.81 -8.60 -2.31
C LYS A 29 18.30 -7.51 -1.36
N ARG A 30 17.42 -6.61 -0.95
CA ARG A 30 17.75 -5.53 -0.01
C ARG A 30 18.10 -6.06 1.39
N LEU A 31 17.36 -7.02 1.90
CA LEU A 31 17.64 -7.64 3.20
C LEU A 31 18.93 -8.46 3.19
N VAL A 32 19.22 -9.13 2.08
CA VAL A 32 20.43 -9.93 1.92
C VAL A 32 21.66 -9.05 1.80
N MET A 33 21.58 -7.91 1.12
CA MET A 33 22.73 -7.02 0.93
C MET A 33 23.37 -6.55 2.24
N ASP A 34 22.58 -6.25 3.24
CA ASP A 34 23.10 -5.76 4.53
C ASP A 34 23.96 -6.81 5.25
N ASN A 35 23.81 -8.08 4.89
CA ASN A 35 24.51 -9.20 5.49
C ASN A 35 25.64 -9.80 4.61
N LEU A 36 25.89 -9.23 3.44
CA LEU A 36 26.93 -9.71 2.52
C LEU A 36 28.28 -9.05 2.78
N ASP A 37 29.34 -9.79 2.55
CA ASP A 37 30.71 -9.25 2.48
C ASP A 37 30.96 -8.39 1.24
N GLY A 38 32.06 -7.64 1.22
CA GLY A 38 32.38 -6.70 0.17
C GLY A 38 32.44 -7.30 -1.27
N PRO A 39 33.07 -8.46 -1.48
CA PRO A 39 33.08 -9.15 -2.78
C PRO A 39 31.68 -9.57 -3.25
N SER A 40 30.89 -10.16 -2.35
CA SER A 40 29.52 -10.62 -2.64
C SER A 40 28.57 -9.45 -2.91
N LYS A 41 28.72 -8.32 -2.21
CA LYS A 41 27.98 -7.07 -2.50
C LYS A 41 28.26 -6.55 -3.92
N LYS A 42 29.53 -6.55 -4.34
CA LYS A 42 29.90 -6.12 -5.70
C LYS A 42 29.29 -7.00 -6.78
N SER A 43 29.27 -8.32 -6.56
CA SER A 43 28.62 -9.26 -7.48
C SER A 43 27.13 -8.98 -7.57
N LEU A 44 26.43 -8.83 -6.42
CA LEU A 44 25.01 -8.55 -6.37
C LEU A 44 24.66 -7.22 -7.03
N LEU A 45 25.47 -6.16 -6.84
CA LEU A 45 25.26 -4.86 -7.51
C LEU A 45 25.36 -4.99 -9.03
N LYS A 46 26.29 -5.80 -9.54
CA LYS A 46 26.40 -6.07 -10.97
C LYS A 46 25.14 -6.78 -11.51
N ASP A 47 24.63 -7.73 -10.76
CA ASP A 47 23.41 -8.47 -11.12
C ASP A 47 22.17 -7.56 -11.07
N LEU A 48 22.07 -6.69 -10.06
CA LEU A 48 20.97 -5.69 -9.96
C LEU A 48 21.01 -4.69 -11.12
N ASN A 49 22.18 -4.23 -11.53
CA ASN A 49 22.34 -3.33 -12.68
C ASN A 49 21.90 -3.99 -14.00
N SER A 50 22.06 -5.31 -14.12
CA SER A 50 21.58 -6.05 -15.29
C SER A 50 20.06 -6.22 -15.33
N LEU A 51 19.40 -6.12 -14.17
CA LEU A 51 17.95 -6.29 -14.01
C LEU A 51 17.19 -4.96 -14.01
N THR A 52 17.87 -3.87 -13.70
CA THR A 52 17.29 -2.53 -13.66
C THR A 52 17.98 -1.66 -14.69
N ASN A 53 17.29 -1.01 -15.58
CA ASN A 53 17.86 -0.07 -16.54
C ASN A 53 18.41 1.22 -15.87
N SER A 54 18.77 1.16 -14.60
CA SER A 54 19.30 2.28 -13.81
C SER A 54 20.70 1.95 -13.32
N GLU A 55 21.62 2.87 -13.50
CA GLU A 55 22.97 2.76 -12.94
C GLU A 55 22.91 2.83 -11.41
N ILE A 56 23.12 1.70 -10.78
CA ILE A 56 23.32 1.58 -9.33
C ILE A 56 24.84 1.53 -9.12
N SER A 57 25.43 2.66 -8.75
CA SER A 57 26.89 2.80 -8.66
C SER A 57 27.45 2.44 -7.29
N SER A 58 26.61 2.44 -6.25
CA SER A 58 27.05 2.15 -4.88
C SER A 58 25.95 1.56 -4.01
N GLU A 59 26.35 0.94 -2.89
CA GLU A 59 25.42 0.48 -1.85
C GLU A 59 24.54 1.61 -1.30
N LYS A 60 25.09 2.83 -1.23
CA LYS A 60 24.35 4.04 -0.85
C LYS A 60 23.18 4.35 -1.78
N ASP A 61 23.32 4.08 -3.06
CA ASP A 61 22.25 4.28 -4.05
C ASP A 61 21.04 3.39 -3.80
N ILE A 62 21.22 2.27 -3.12
CA ILE A 62 20.13 1.35 -2.78
C ILE A 62 19.56 1.69 -1.39
N THR A 63 20.43 2.05 -0.45
CA THR A 63 20.05 2.26 0.97
C THR A 63 19.69 3.71 1.30
N GLU A 64 20.31 4.68 0.62
CA GLU A 64 20.17 6.11 0.92
C GLU A 64 19.33 6.91 -0.09
N LYS A 65 18.85 6.32 -1.18
CA LYS A 65 17.91 7.02 -2.08
C LYS A 65 16.54 7.18 -1.42
N THR A 66 16.52 7.97 -0.38
CA THR A 66 15.32 8.73 -0.03
C THR A 66 15.20 9.84 -1.07
N LEU A 67 14.42 9.63 -2.10
CA LEU A 67 14.07 10.68 -3.05
C LEU A 67 13.20 11.69 -2.32
N VAL A 68 13.84 12.69 -1.71
CA VAL A 68 13.12 13.86 -1.18
C VAL A 68 12.67 14.67 -2.37
N ARG A 69 11.38 14.64 -2.67
CA ARG A 69 10.77 15.52 -3.66
C ARG A 69 10.10 16.68 -2.94
N LYS A 70 10.31 17.90 -3.45
CA LYS A 70 9.46 19.01 -3.03
C LYS A 70 8.02 18.69 -3.42
N VAL A 71 7.12 18.74 -2.46
CA VAL A 71 5.68 18.71 -2.73
C VAL A 71 5.35 20.05 -3.40
N ASN A 72 5.03 20.03 -4.69
CA ASN A 72 4.46 21.21 -5.33
C ASN A 72 3.03 21.38 -4.82
N SER A 73 2.67 22.61 -4.47
CA SER A 73 1.31 23.01 -4.12
C SER A 73 0.27 22.62 -5.20
N ASP A 74 0.72 22.46 -6.44
CA ASP A 74 -0.10 22.07 -7.60
C ASP A 74 -0.56 20.59 -7.56
N LEU A 75 -0.04 19.78 -6.64
CA LEU A 75 -0.52 18.42 -6.39
C LEU A 75 -1.78 18.38 -5.51
N PHE A 76 -2.09 19.48 -4.85
CA PHE A 76 -3.30 19.64 -4.07
C PHE A 76 -4.35 20.31 -4.95
N ASP A 77 -5.56 19.76 -4.96
CA ASP A 77 -6.68 20.39 -5.66
C ASP A 77 -6.87 21.82 -5.11
N PRO A 78 -6.59 22.87 -5.90
CA PRO A 78 -6.70 24.26 -5.43
C PRO A 78 -8.14 24.64 -5.06
N ASP A 79 -9.13 23.84 -5.46
CA ASP A 79 -10.53 23.99 -5.09
C ASP A 79 -10.84 23.46 -3.69
N LEU A 80 -9.98 22.64 -3.12
CA LEU A 80 -10.05 22.28 -1.71
C LEU A 80 -9.55 23.48 -0.90
N LEU A 81 -10.24 23.82 0.16
CA LEU A 81 -10.00 25.00 1.04
C LEU A 81 -8.58 25.10 1.63
N MET A 82 -7.64 24.49 1.03
CA MET A 82 -6.29 24.30 1.49
C MET A 82 -5.36 25.40 0.97
N LYS A 83 -5.78 26.62 1.19
CA LYS A 83 -4.88 27.78 1.08
C LYS A 83 -3.86 27.83 2.20
N ASP A 84 -4.02 26.98 3.19
CA ASP A 84 -3.08 26.89 4.30
C ASP A 84 -1.85 26.14 3.85
N VAL A 85 -0.71 26.78 4.01
CA VAL A 85 0.61 26.21 3.76
C VAL A 85 0.74 24.96 4.61
N MET A 86 1.01 23.82 3.98
CA MET A 86 1.33 22.62 4.74
C MET A 86 2.56 22.89 5.59
N ASN A 87 2.46 22.61 6.90
CA ASN A 87 3.56 22.78 7.84
C ASN A 87 4.69 21.76 7.65
N VAL A 88 4.50 20.79 6.75
CA VAL A 88 5.51 19.80 6.37
C VAL A 88 6.01 20.06 4.95
N ASN A 89 7.31 19.95 4.77
CA ASN A 89 7.98 20.22 3.49
C ASN A 89 8.51 18.95 2.80
N ALA A 90 8.28 17.79 3.38
CA ALA A 90 8.70 16.50 2.84
C ALA A 90 7.66 15.42 3.12
N ALA A 91 7.35 14.60 2.12
CA ALA A 91 6.47 13.44 2.24
C ALA A 91 6.87 12.36 1.24
N GLY A 92 6.62 11.09 1.59
CA GLY A 92 6.83 9.97 0.69
C GLY A 92 5.79 9.99 -0.43
N GLN A 93 6.22 10.21 -1.65
CA GLN A 93 5.37 10.20 -2.83
C GLN A 93 5.71 9.04 -3.76
N LEU A 94 4.76 8.63 -4.59
CA LEU A 94 5.03 7.65 -5.64
C LEU A 94 6.09 8.20 -6.61
N PRO A 95 6.88 7.31 -7.25
CA PRO A 95 7.89 7.70 -8.23
C PRO A 95 7.30 8.54 -9.36
N GLU A 96 8.12 9.42 -9.92
CA GLU A 96 7.74 10.22 -11.07
C GLU A 96 7.32 9.36 -12.26
N GLY A 97 6.26 9.78 -12.94
CA GLY A 97 5.68 9.02 -14.06
C GLY A 97 4.73 7.91 -13.66
N VAL A 98 4.69 7.52 -12.38
CA VAL A 98 3.70 6.54 -11.89
C VAL A 98 2.37 7.24 -11.63
N ASN A 99 1.39 6.93 -12.45
CA ASN A 99 0.02 7.42 -12.28
C ASN A 99 -0.93 6.23 -12.20
N LEU A 100 -1.29 5.85 -10.98
CA LEU A 100 -2.16 4.70 -10.72
C LEU A 100 -3.55 4.86 -11.33
N SER A 101 -4.04 6.10 -11.44
CA SER A 101 -5.36 6.39 -12.02
C SER A 101 -5.47 6.06 -13.51
N LYS A 102 -4.34 5.90 -14.20
CA LYS A 102 -4.29 5.52 -15.62
C LYS A 102 -4.24 4.01 -15.85
N LEU A 103 -4.01 3.22 -14.80
CA LEU A 103 -3.84 1.77 -14.92
C LEU A 103 -5.17 1.03 -15.04
N TYR A 104 -6.26 1.63 -14.57
CA TYR A 104 -7.62 1.11 -14.66
C TYR A 104 -8.61 2.27 -14.54
N ASN A 105 -9.91 2.01 -14.74
CA ASN A 105 -10.95 3.06 -14.64
C ASN A 105 -11.22 3.45 -13.17
N SER A 106 -10.37 4.32 -12.63
CA SER A 106 -10.29 4.66 -11.21
C SER A 106 -10.66 6.10 -10.87
N ARG A 107 -11.32 6.83 -11.79
CA ARG A 107 -11.59 8.29 -11.67
C ARG A 107 -12.23 8.76 -10.36
N GLN A 108 -12.77 7.83 -9.56
CA GLN A 108 -13.50 8.13 -8.34
C GLN A 108 -12.97 7.31 -7.16
N HIS A 109 -11.82 6.69 -7.31
CA HIS A 109 -11.20 5.94 -6.25
C HIS A 109 -10.18 6.80 -5.52
N PRO A 110 -10.26 6.87 -4.19
CA PRO A 110 -9.22 7.44 -3.36
C PRO A 110 -7.86 6.77 -3.62
N LYS A 111 -6.80 7.49 -3.40
CA LYS A 111 -5.44 7.04 -3.70
C LYS A 111 -5.07 5.74 -2.97
N GLY A 112 -5.53 5.58 -1.72
CA GLY A 112 -5.34 4.36 -0.95
C GLY A 112 -5.96 3.13 -1.63
N ILE A 113 -7.17 3.25 -2.18
CA ILE A 113 -7.81 2.17 -2.95
C ILE A 113 -7.01 1.88 -4.23
N GLN A 114 -6.59 2.91 -4.96
CA GLN A 114 -5.77 2.74 -6.16
C GLN A 114 -4.46 2.00 -5.86
N MET A 115 -3.78 2.36 -4.78
CA MET A 115 -2.56 1.68 -4.34
C MET A 115 -2.82 0.23 -3.93
N THR A 116 -3.93 -0.04 -3.25
CA THR A 116 -4.30 -1.39 -2.85
C THR A 116 -4.56 -2.28 -4.07
N ILE A 117 -5.30 -1.79 -5.06
CA ILE A 117 -5.55 -2.52 -6.32
C ILE A 117 -4.24 -2.79 -7.05
N PHE A 118 -3.36 -1.79 -7.14
CA PHE A 118 -2.04 -2.00 -7.72
C PHE A 118 -1.27 -3.08 -6.94
N GLY A 119 -1.23 -2.99 -5.62
CA GLY A 119 -0.51 -3.95 -4.77
C GLY A 119 -1.00 -5.37 -4.94
N VAL A 120 -2.31 -5.58 -4.99
CA VAL A 120 -2.90 -6.91 -5.24
C VAL A 120 -2.56 -7.42 -6.63
N THR A 121 -2.71 -6.59 -7.66
CA THR A 121 -2.39 -6.98 -9.04
C THR A 121 -0.90 -7.33 -9.17
N ASP A 122 -0.03 -6.56 -8.53
CA ASP A 122 1.40 -6.84 -8.47
C ASP A 122 1.71 -8.15 -7.73
N CYS A 123 1.03 -8.39 -6.61
CA CYS A 123 1.14 -9.63 -5.85
C CYS A 123 0.70 -10.85 -6.67
N LEU A 124 -0.46 -10.79 -7.33
CA LEU A 124 -0.94 -11.89 -8.19
C LEU A 124 0.03 -12.16 -9.34
N ARG A 125 0.56 -11.12 -9.96
CA ARG A 125 1.56 -11.24 -11.02
C ARG A 125 2.84 -11.93 -10.56
N ASN A 126 3.27 -11.66 -9.33
CA ASN A 126 4.47 -12.26 -8.75
C ASN A 126 4.29 -13.73 -8.35
N LEU A 127 3.07 -14.29 -8.40
CA LEU A 127 2.84 -15.72 -8.26
C LEU A 127 3.42 -16.54 -9.44
N GLY A 128 3.72 -15.89 -10.57
CA GLY A 128 4.25 -16.57 -11.76
C GLY A 128 3.24 -17.43 -12.50
N LYS A 129 1.96 -17.33 -12.15
CA LYS A 129 0.82 -18.01 -12.77
C LYS A 129 -0.28 -17.00 -13.01
N ASP A 130 -1.05 -17.22 -14.08
CA ASP A 130 -2.20 -16.38 -14.36
C ASP A 130 -3.35 -16.66 -13.38
N TRP A 131 -3.88 -15.59 -12.78
CA TRP A 131 -4.91 -15.72 -11.76
C TRP A 131 -6.21 -16.31 -12.33
N ASP A 132 -6.71 -15.78 -13.43
CA ASP A 132 -8.02 -16.15 -13.96
C ASP A 132 -8.05 -17.50 -14.64
N SER A 133 -7.00 -17.85 -15.38
CA SER A 133 -6.95 -19.08 -16.17
C SER A 133 -6.33 -20.28 -15.45
N GLU A 134 -5.39 -20.05 -14.50
CA GLU A 134 -4.64 -21.14 -13.88
C GLU A 134 -4.96 -21.34 -12.38
N LEU A 135 -5.09 -20.27 -11.60
CA LEU A 135 -5.22 -20.37 -10.14
C LEU A 135 -6.67 -20.39 -9.67
N LYS A 136 -7.45 -19.42 -10.09
CA LYS A 136 -8.84 -19.25 -9.68
C LYS A 136 -9.71 -20.50 -9.94
N PRO A 137 -9.57 -21.22 -11.08
CA PRO A 137 -10.34 -22.44 -11.33
C PRO A 137 -10.05 -23.58 -10.35
N LEU A 138 -8.92 -23.54 -9.64
CA LEU A 138 -8.52 -24.55 -8.67
C LEU A 138 -9.08 -24.30 -7.27
N LEU A 139 -9.68 -23.13 -7.04
CA LEU A 139 -10.12 -22.66 -5.74
C LEU A 139 -11.65 -22.60 -5.66
N ASP A 140 -12.20 -22.95 -4.50
CA ASP A 140 -13.60 -22.64 -4.19
C ASP A 140 -13.74 -21.10 -4.01
N PRO A 141 -14.56 -20.43 -4.83
CA PRO A 141 -14.74 -18.98 -4.71
C PRO A 141 -15.18 -18.50 -3.32
N LYS A 142 -15.85 -19.35 -2.54
CA LYS A 142 -16.28 -19.07 -1.17
C LYS A 142 -15.16 -19.15 -0.16
N LYS A 143 -14.07 -19.80 -0.52
CA LYS A 143 -12.89 -19.99 0.34
C LYS A 143 -11.72 -19.06 -0.01
N ILE A 144 -11.95 -18.06 -0.84
CA ILE A 144 -10.99 -16.99 -1.13
C ILE A 144 -11.35 -15.77 -0.29
N GLY A 145 -10.50 -15.40 0.67
CA GLY A 145 -10.71 -14.25 1.55
C GLY A 145 -9.88 -13.03 1.18
N VAL A 146 -10.37 -11.84 1.52
CA VAL A 146 -9.62 -10.59 1.41
C VAL A 146 -9.73 -9.81 2.70
N PHE A 147 -8.60 -9.53 3.33
CA PHE A 147 -8.51 -8.72 4.54
C PHE A 147 -7.58 -7.54 4.28
N SER A 148 -8.18 -6.41 3.93
CA SER A 148 -7.42 -5.23 3.53
C SER A 148 -8.16 -3.95 3.87
N GLY A 149 -7.44 -2.96 4.34
CA GLY A 149 -7.98 -1.64 4.61
C GLY A 149 -6.90 -0.66 5.03
N PRO A 150 -7.20 0.63 4.95
CA PRO A 150 -6.32 1.68 5.44
C PRO A 150 -6.33 1.73 6.98
N ALA A 151 -5.27 2.25 7.56
CA ALA A 151 -5.18 2.48 9.00
C ALA A 151 -5.98 3.72 9.43
N ILE A 152 -6.00 4.76 8.60
CA ILE A 152 -6.58 6.08 8.91
C ILE A 152 -7.89 6.30 8.15
N GLY A 153 -8.08 5.61 7.03
CA GLY A 153 -9.23 5.76 6.14
C GLY A 153 -8.89 6.46 4.83
N GLN A 154 -9.90 6.66 4.00
CA GLN A 154 -9.77 7.28 2.67
C GLN A 154 -10.10 8.77 2.79
N LEU A 155 -9.10 9.60 3.13
CA LEU A 155 -9.28 11.03 3.42
C LEU A 155 -9.18 11.94 2.19
N ASP A 156 -8.90 11.39 1.02
CA ASP A 156 -8.91 12.11 -0.25
C ASP A 156 -10.29 12.67 -0.58
N TYR A 157 -10.35 13.60 -1.53
CA TYR A 157 -11.61 14.20 -1.99
C TYR A 157 -12.60 13.15 -2.55
N GLU A 158 -12.11 12.10 -3.17
CA GLU A 158 -12.92 10.99 -3.68
C GLU A 158 -13.54 10.11 -2.58
N GLY A 159 -13.07 10.27 -1.35
CA GLY A 159 -13.56 9.57 -0.16
C GLY A 159 -14.15 10.51 0.89
N MET A 160 -13.72 10.35 2.12
CA MET A 160 -14.18 11.10 3.29
C MET A 160 -13.93 12.60 3.14
N GLY A 161 -12.79 13.00 2.53
CA GLY A 161 -12.49 14.42 2.30
C GLY A 161 -13.58 15.11 1.49
N GLY A 162 -14.04 14.51 0.38
CA GLY A 162 -15.15 15.07 -0.39
C GLY A 162 -16.48 15.11 0.35
N LEU A 163 -16.73 14.11 1.20
CA LEU A 163 -17.94 14.10 2.02
C LEU A 163 -17.97 15.27 3.01
N LEU A 164 -16.86 15.55 3.67
CA LEU A 164 -16.74 16.58 4.69
C LEU A 164 -16.61 18.00 4.11
N GLN A 165 -15.95 18.15 2.97
CA GLN A 165 -15.53 19.43 2.43
C GLN A 165 -16.46 19.98 1.34
N SER A 166 -17.19 19.14 0.62
CA SER A 166 -18.01 19.57 -0.53
C SER A 166 -18.91 20.77 -0.22
N ARG A 167 -19.60 20.77 0.93
CA ARG A 167 -20.46 21.89 1.30
C ARG A 167 -19.69 23.18 1.56
N LYS A 168 -18.48 23.07 2.13
CA LYS A 168 -17.65 24.24 2.47
C LYS A 168 -17.14 24.94 1.21
N ILE A 169 -16.93 24.19 0.13
CA ILE A 169 -16.45 24.71 -1.17
C ILE A 169 -17.61 24.96 -2.15
N GLY A 170 -18.86 24.94 -1.68
CA GLY A 170 -20.03 25.19 -2.54
C GLY A 170 -20.37 24.05 -3.52
N LYS A 171 -19.77 22.88 -3.38
CA LYS A 171 -20.04 21.69 -4.21
C LYS A 171 -21.02 20.75 -3.53
N ARG A 172 -21.71 19.93 -4.31
CA ARG A 172 -22.61 18.89 -3.79
C ARG A 172 -21.79 17.63 -3.48
N ALA A 173 -22.00 17.07 -2.29
CA ALA A 173 -21.42 15.76 -1.97
C ALA A 173 -22.00 14.68 -2.89
N SER A 174 -21.14 13.78 -3.36
CA SER A 174 -21.54 12.61 -4.14
C SER A 174 -21.84 11.43 -3.22
N SER A 175 -22.82 10.60 -3.59
CA SER A 175 -23.08 9.33 -2.89
C SER A 175 -21.87 8.41 -2.90
N LYS A 176 -21.00 8.54 -3.90
CA LYS A 176 -19.76 7.78 -4.01
C LYS A 176 -18.75 8.12 -2.92
N HIS A 177 -18.70 9.38 -2.46
CA HIS A 177 -17.86 9.78 -1.35
C HIS A 177 -18.16 8.95 -0.10
N LEU A 178 -19.45 8.64 0.16
CA LEU A 178 -19.84 7.84 1.32
C LEU A 178 -19.29 6.42 1.23
N SER A 179 -19.53 5.73 0.11
CA SER A 179 -19.07 4.35 -0.05
C SER A 179 -17.53 4.25 -0.11
N MET A 180 -16.88 5.19 -0.82
CA MET A 180 -15.42 5.21 -0.92
C MET A 180 -14.71 5.61 0.38
N SER A 181 -15.42 6.16 1.36
CA SER A 181 -14.85 6.49 2.68
C SER A 181 -14.78 5.30 3.63
N LEU A 182 -15.49 4.21 3.33
CA LEU A 182 -15.52 3.05 4.19
C LEU A 182 -14.16 2.34 4.21
N ILE A 183 -13.68 2.00 5.40
CA ILE A 183 -12.38 1.35 5.57
C ILE A 183 -12.33 -0.06 4.94
N GLY A 184 -13.46 -0.76 4.87
CA GLY A 184 -13.57 -2.09 4.25
C GLY A 184 -13.68 -2.07 2.73
N MET A 185 -13.89 -0.90 2.11
CA MET A 185 -14.16 -0.81 0.68
C MET A 185 -13.04 -1.39 -0.20
N SER A 186 -11.79 -1.25 0.22
CA SER A 186 -10.66 -1.83 -0.52
C SER A 186 -10.74 -3.36 -0.56
N ALA A 187 -11.11 -4.01 0.54
CA ALA A 187 -11.26 -5.46 0.60
C ALA A 187 -12.43 -5.92 -0.27
N ASP A 188 -13.57 -5.25 -0.17
CA ASP A 188 -14.77 -5.57 -0.97
C ASP A 188 -14.52 -5.37 -2.45
N PHE A 189 -13.84 -4.28 -2.83
CA PHE A 189 -13.50 -4.01 -4.22
C PHE A 189 -12.56 -5.06 -4.80
N ILE A 190 -11.51 -5.43 -4.06
CA ILE A 190 -10.58 -6.49 -4.49
C ILE A 190 -11.33 -7.80 -4.66
N ASN A 191 -12.16 -8.18 -3.69
CA ASN A 191 -12.90 -9.43 -3.74
C ASN A 191 -13.82 -9.50 -4.96
N ALA A 192 -14.61 -8.43 -5.18
CA ALA A 192 -15.61 -8.40 -6.25
C ALA A 192 -15.00 -8.22 -7.64
N TYR A 193 -14.04 -7.32 -7.79
CA TYR A 193 -13.60 -6.85 -9.11
C TYR A 193 -12.22 -7.32 -9.54
N VAL A 194 -11.33 -7.64 -8.59
CA VAL A 194 -9.99 -8.15 -8.92
C VAL A 194 -9.97 -9.67 -8.89
N LEU A 195 -10.48 -10.28 -7.82
CA LEU A 195 -10.46 -11.75 -7.67
C LEU A 195 -11.69 -12.41 -8.27
N GLY A 196 -12.83 -11.72 -8.30
CA GLY A 196 -14.11 -12.31 -8.70
C GLY A 196 -14.49 -13.47 -7.80
N SER A 197 -14.34 -13.32 -6.48
CA SER A 197 -14.62 -14.35 -5.48
C SER A 197 -15.86 -14.01 -4.64
N LEU A 198 -16.30 -14.99 -3.85
CA LEU A 198 -17.50 -14.90 -3.01
C LEU A 198 -17.18 -15.14 -1.52
N GLY A 199 -15.91 -15.15 -1.19
CA GLY A 199 -15.44 -15.44 0.16
C GLY A 199 -15.51 -14.25 1.11
N LYS A 200 -14.91 -14.42 2.28
CA LYS A 200 -14.93 -13.42 3.36
C LYS A 200 -14.11 -12.19 2.98
N THR A 201 -14.70 -11.04 3.18
CA THR A 201 -14.01 -9.73 3.09
C THR A 201 -14.08 -9.02 4.42
N GLY A 202 -13.13 -8.14 4.66
CA GLY A 202 -13.16 -7.26 5.82
C GLY A 202 -11.86 -6.54 6.07
N THR A 203 -11.92 -5.72 7.10
CA THR A 203 -10.74 -5.08 7.67
C THR A 203 -10.95 -4.83 9.15
N VAL A 204 -9.88 -4.95 9.91
CA VAL A 204 -9.81 -4.48 11.30
C VAL A 204 -8.84 -3.31 11.31
N ALA A 205 -9.35 -2.12 11.57
CA ALA A 205 -8.53 -0.94 11.73
C ALA A 205 -7.86 -0.94 13.11
N GLY A 206 -6.57 -0.73 13.14
CA GLY A 206 -5.75 -0.71 14.35
C GLY A 206 -4.58 0.25 14.19
N ALA A 207 -4.80 1.39 13.54
CA ALA A 207 -3.76 2.35 13.19
C ALA A 207 -2.55 1.64 12.55
N CYS A 208 -1.34 1.86 13.02
CA CYS A 208 -0.12 1.23 12.48
C CYS A 208 -0.13 -0.32 12.54
N ALA A 209 -0.97 -0.92 13.35
CA ALA A 209 -1.12 -2.37 13.48
C ALA A 209 -2.18 -2.98 12.55
N THR A 210 -2.88 -2.19 11.75
CA THR A 210 -3.97 -2.64 10.86
C THR A 210 -3.57 -3.87 10.03
N PHE A 211 -2.39 -3.86 9.42
CA PHE A 211 -1.92 -5.00 8.64
C PHE A 211 -1.83 -6.28 9.47
N LEU A 212 -1.30 -6.19 10.69
CA LEU A 212 -1.12 -7.35 11.57
C LEU A 212 -2.45 -7.94 12.03
N TYR A 213 -3.46 -7.11 12.32
CA TYR A 213 -4.81 -7.58 12.66
C TYR A 213 -5.48 -8.29 11.48
N ASN A 214 -5.34 -7.73 10.28
CA ASN A 214 -5.86 -8.36 9.07
C ASN A 214 -5.14 -9.68 8.75
N LEU A 215 -3.83 -9.74 9.00
CA LEU A 215 -3.05 -10.97 8.89
C LEU A 215 -3.53 -12.05 9.89
N ASP A 216 -3.81 -11.68 11.13
CA ASP A 216 -4.34 -12.62 12.13
C ASP A 216 -5.69 -13.22 11.71
N LEU A 217 -6.59 -12.39 11.14
CA LEU A 217 -7.86 -12.89 10.59
C LEU A 217 -7.65 -13.89 9.46
N ALA A 218 -6.74 -13.60 8.54
CA ALA A 218 -6.41 -14.50 7.43
C ALA A 218 -5.83 -15.82 7.94
N LEU A 219 -4.88 -15.77 8.87
CA LEU A 219 -4.26 -16.94 9.47
C LEU A 219 -5.29 -17.83 10.19
N LYS A 220 -6.21 -17.23 10.93
CA LYS A 220 -7.31 -17.94 11.61
C LYS A 220 -8.24 -18.59 10.58
N GLY A 221 -8.60 -17.88 9.51
CA GLY A 221 -9.44 -18.42 8.44
C GLY A 221 -8.85 -19.66 7.78
N ILE A 222 -7.54 -19.64 7.47
CA ILE A 222 -6.85 -20.80 6.89
C ILE A 222 -6.75 -21.95 7.91
N LYS A 223 -6.32 -21.67 9.14
CA LYS A 223 -6.17 -22.69 10.18
C LYS A 223 -7.48 -23.39 10.50
N ASN A 224 -8.58 -22.67 10.48
CA ASN A 224 -9.93 -23.20 10.74
C ASN A 224 -10.58 -23.87 9.52
N ASN A 225 -9.87 -23.97 8.41
CA ASN A 225 -10.40 -24.53 7.15
C ASN A 225 -11.60 -23.75 6.55
N GLU A 226 -11.72 -22.49 6.91
CA GLU A 226 -12.74 -21.60 6.38
C GLU A 226 -12.30 -20.98 5.05
N LEU A 227 -10.98 -20.83 4.87
CA LEU A 227 -10.35 -20.26 3.69
C LEU A 227 -9.21 -21.17 3.22
N ASP A 228 -9.03 -21.22 1.90
CA ASP A 228 -7.92 -21.91 1.24
C ASP A 228 -6.91 -20.92 0.67
N PHE A 229 -7.36 -19.70 0.34
CA PHE A 229 -6.52 -18.62 -0.18
C PHE A 229 -6.94 -17.28 0.42
N THR A 230 -5.97 -16.42 0.73
CA THR A 230 -6.25 -15.09 1.26
C THR A 230 -5.31 -14.04 0.68
N ILE A 231 -5.87 -12.85 0.42
CA ILE A 231 -5.12 -11.63 0.22
C ILE A 231 -5.16 -10.83 1.52
N VAL A 232 -3.99 -10.38 1.97
CA VAL A 232 -3.86 -9.50 3.13
C VAL A 232 -3.09 -8.27 2.71
N GLY A 233 -3.59 -7.09 3.06
CA GLY A 233 -2.92 -5.87 2.66
C GLY A 233 -3.34 -4.63 3.45
N SER A 234 -2.54 -3.59 3.29
CA SER A 234 -2.86 -2.24 3.72
C SER A 234 -2.20 -1.26 2.77
N ALA A 235 -2.86 -0.17 2.46
CA ALA A 235 -2.28 0.92 1.70
C ALA A 235 -2.67 2.26 2.31
N GLU A 236 -1.66 3.07 2.55
CA GLU A 236 -1.81 4.41 3.10
C GLU A 236 -1.15 5.42 2.18
N ALA A 237 -1.89 6.49 1.89
CA ALA A 237 -1.38 7.61 1.13
C ALA A 237 -1.91 8.95 1.66
N PRO A 238 -1.90 9.17 2.99
CA PRO A 238 -2.57 10.30 3.61
C PRO A 238 -1.70 11.57 3.56
N ILE A 239 -1.35 12.03 2.37
CA ILE A 239 -0.69 13.33 2.19
C ILE A 239 -1.77 14.40 2.11
N ASN A 240 -2.48 14.59 3.22
CA ASN A 240 -3.52 15.59 3.41
C ASN A 240 -3.13 16.49 4.58
N PRO A 241 -3.40 17.79 4.56
CA PRO A 241 -3.04 18.69 5.65
C PRO A 241 -3.52 18.24 7.01
N GLU A 242 -4.75 17.76 7.12
CA GLU A 242 -5.31 17.30 8.39
C GLU A 242 -4.49 16.15 9.02
N ILE A 243 -3.99 15.25 8.18
CA ILE A 243 -3.17 14.13 8.64
C ILE A 243 -1.74 14.58 8.94
N THR A 244 -1.16 15.42 8.06
CA THR A 244 0.19 15.92 8.25
C THR A 244 0.27 16.83 9.49
N ASP A 245 -0.74 17.64 9.75
CA ASP A 245 -0.85 18.46 10.95
C ASP A 245 -1.04 17.59 12.21
N GLY A 246 -1.83 16.52 12.11
CA GLY A 246 -1.97 15.56 13.19
C GLY A 246 -0.64 14.87 13.54
N PHE A 247 0.14 14.47 12.54
CA PHE A 247 1.47 13.92 12.77
C PHE A 247 2.47 14.96 13.26
N LEU A 248 2.38 16.20 12.80
CA LEU A 248 3.20 17.29 13.28
C LEU A 248 2.93 17.57 14.77
N ALA A 249 1.66 17.57 15.19
CA ALA A 249 1.27 17.73 16.59
C ALA A 249 1.85 16.63 17.49
N CYS A 250 2.09 15.44 16.95
CA CYS A 250 2.80 14.35 17.64
C CYS A 250 4.33 14.47 17.57
N LEU A 251 4.87 15.57 17.07
CA LEU A 251 6.31 15.84 16.87
C LEU A 251 7.02 14.84 15.94
N LEU A 252 6.29 14.08 15.14
CA LEU A 252 6.87 13.08 14.23
C LEU A 252 7.67 13.71 13.08
N TYR A 253 7.40 14.97 12.76
CA TYR A 253 8.10 15.71 11.70
C TYR A 253 9.10 16.73 12.22
N THR A 254 9.14 16.98 13.53
CA THR A 254 9.99 18.03 14.14
C THR A 254 11.20 17.46 14.88
N SER A 255 11.19 16.17 15.18
CA SER A 255 12.35 15.51 15.77
C SER A 255 13.07 14.70 14.70
N PRO A 256 14.33 15.01 14.39
CA PRO A 256 15.11 14.28 13.40
C PRO A 256 15.34 12.81 13.81
N SER A 257 15.39 12.50 15.08
CA SER A 257 15.40 11.14 15.64
C SER A 257 15.22 11.17 17.15
N PRO A 258 14.62 10.16 17.77
CA PRO A 258 14.65 10.01 19.24
C PRO A 258 16.07 9.93 19.83
N ARG A 259 17.09 9.68 19.01
CA ARG A 259 18.49 9.67 19.41
C ARG A 259 19.14 11.05 19.43
N ASP A 260 18.55 12.04 18.75
CA ASP A 260 19.10 13.39 18.63
C ASP A 260 18.61 14.33 19.74
N THR A 261 17.78 13.85 20.65
CA THR A 261 17.30 14.59 21.82
C THR A 261 18.13 14.35 23.09
N SER A 262 19.26 13.65 22.98
CA SER A 262 20.22 13.42 24.06
C SER A 262 21.44 14.34 23.94
N SER A 263 21.21 15.63 24.01
CA SER A 263 22.29 16.61 24.26
C SER A 263 21.89 17.57 25.37
#